data_2d5d15a9dd937fe91f04c65265c88cf9
#
_entry.id   2d5d15a9dd937fe91f04c65265c88cf9
#
_cell.length_a   1.000
_cell.length_b   1.000
_cell.length_c   1.000
_cell.angle_alpha   90.00
_cell.angle_beta   90.00
_cell.angle_gamma   90.00
#
_symmetry.space_group_name_H-M   'P 1'
#
loop_
_entity.id
_entity.type
_entity.pdbx_description
1 polymer ?
#
loop_
_entity_poly.entity_id
_entity_poly.type
_entity_poly.pdbx_seq_one_letter_code
_entity_poly.pdbx_strand_id
1 'polypeptide(L)'
;MTDSLWTKPGGSLSHKNACKEYGLTEQDLFTAMRGGTLQFRQSSAHGNPYYKLLRVEVEALALELYGTAAVDEQRFQHQLRQIDREINSHKRKLTALNKQRIELVEAHNKRVSTGENESDAKT
;
A
#
# COMPACT_ATOMS: atom_id res chain seq x y z
N MET A 1 -13.69 -15.98 19.69
CA MET A 1 -14.16 -14.62 19.63
C MET A 1 -13.64 -13.88 18.43
N THR A 2 -14.34 -14.08 17.33
CA THR A 2 -13.91 -13.55 16.06
C THR A 2 -14.13 -12.04 15.93
N ASP A 3 -14.99 -11.44 16.76
CA ASP A 3 -15.26 -10.01 16.67
C ASP A 3 -14.03 -9.15 16.93
N SER A 4 -13.17 -9.58 17.86
CA SER A 4 -11.94 -8.86 18.15
C SER A 4 -10.95 -8.92 16.99
N LEU A 5 -10.99 -9.96 16.15
CA LEU A 5 -10.12 -10.08 14.97
C LEU A 5 -10.52 -9.12 13.89
N TRP A 6 -11.81 -8.77 13.78
CA TRP A 6 -12.28 -7.80 12.79
C TRP A 6 -11.78 -6.39 13.08
N THR A 7 -11.57 -6.07 14.34
CA THR A 7 -11.14 -4.74 14.77
C THR A 7 -9.66 -4.64 15.07
N LYS A 8 -8.98 -5.78 15.21
CA LYS A 8 -7.56 -5.82 15.50
C LYS A 8 -6.77 -5.30 14.29
N PRO A 9 -5.77 -4.41 14.51
CA PRO A 9 -4.92 -3.97 13.39
C PRO A 9 -4.28 -5.16 12.69
N GLY A 10 -4.44 -5.23 11.37
CA GLY A 10 -3.91 -6.34 10.59
C GLY A 10 -4.70 -7.63 10.68
N GLY A 11 -5.80 -7.67 11.47
CA GLY A 11 -6.59 -8.88 11.65
C GLY A 11 -7.53 -9.20 10.49
N SER A 12 -7.82 -8.22 9.64
CA SER A 12 -8.68 -8.41 8.48
C SER A 12 -8.04 -7.81 7.24
N LEU A 13 -8.51 -8.23 6.07
CA LEU A 13 -8.03 -7.70 4.80
C LEU A 13 -9.14 -7.87 3.76
N SER A 14 -9.06 -7.09 2.68
CA SER A 14 -10.01 -7.21 1.59
C SER A 14 -9.75 -8.48 0.79
N HIS A 15 -10.77 -8.97 0.09
CA HIS A 15 -10.62 -10.14 -0.77
C HIS A 15 -9.55 -9.91 -1.86
N LYS A 16 -9.44 -8.69 -2.38
CA LYS A 16 -8.42 -8.38 -3.37
C LYS A 16 -7.00 -8.46 -2.79
N ASN A 17 -6.83 -7.95 -1.57
CA ASN A 17 -5.52 -8.03 -0.90
C ASN A 17 -5.19 -9.46 -0.50
N ALA A 18 -6.20 -10.27 -0.15
CA ALA A 18 -6.00 -11.69 0.13
C ALA A 18 -5.41 -12.41 -1.08
N CYS A 19 -5.92 -12.11 -2.27
CA CYS A 19 -5.37 -12.67 -3.50
C CYS A 19 -3.91 -12.26 -3.71
N LYS A 20 -3.62 -10.98 -3.52
CA LYS A 20 -2.28 -10.46 -3.76
C LYS A 20 -1.25 -10.96 -2.77
N GLU A 21 -1.62 -10.98 -1.50
CA GLU A 21 -0.69 -11.32 -0.43
C GLU A 21 -0.43 -12.83 -0.35
N TYR A 22 -1.46 -13.64 -0.52
CA TYR A 22 -1.38 -15.08 -0.29
C TYR A 22 -1.43 -15.92 -1.57
N GLY A 23 -1.63 -15.30 -2.72
CA GLY A 23 -1.64 -16.02 -3.99
C GLY A 23 -2.94 -16.77 -4.26
N LEU A 24 -4.00 -16.46 -3.52
CA LEU A 24 -5.30 -17.07 -3.73
C LEU A 24 -5.99 -16.43 -4.93
N THR A 25 -6.81 -17.23 -5.62
CA THR A 25 -7.66 -16.70 -6.69
C THR A 25 -8.99 -16.23 -6.09
N GLU A 26 -9.71 -15.38 -6.81
CA GLU A 26 -11.04 -14.97 -6.38
C GLU A 26 -11.96 -16.18 -6.24
N GLN A 27 -11.82 -17.15 -7.14
CA GLN A 27 -12.62 -18.38 -7.08
C GLN A 27 -12.33 -19.16 -5.80
N ASP A 28 -11.05 -19.27 -5.40
CA ASP A 28 -10.68 -19.93 -4.15
C ASP A 28 -11.42 -19.29 -2.98
N LEU A 29 -11.40 -17.96 -2.93
CA LEU A 29 -12.02 -17.21 -1.85
C LEU A 29 -13.55 -17.36 -1.85
N PHE A 30 -14.18 -17.18 -2.99
CA PHE A 30 -15.64 -17.25 -3.07
C PHE A 30 -16.15 -18.67 -2.79
N THR A 31 -15.44 -19.69 -3.22
CA THR A 31 -15.78 -21.07 -2.91
C THR A 31 -15.73 -21.31 -1.40
N ALA A 32 -14.67 -20.83 -0.75
CA ALA A 32 -14.51 -20.99 0.69
C ALA A 32 -15.56 -20.16 1.47
N MET A 33 -15.91 -18.99 0.97
CA MET A 33 -16.95 -18.15 1.57
C MET A 33 -18.31 -18.87 1.51
N ARG A 34 -18.65 -19.41 0.34
CA ARG A 34 -19.91 -20.14 0.16
C ARG A 34 -19.97 -21.41 1.00
N GLY A 35 -18.81 -22.06 1.18
CA GLY A 35 -18.71 -23.29 1.95
C GLY A 35 -18.64 -23.08 3.46
N GLY A 36 -18.58 -21.83 3.90
CA GLY A 36 -18.51 -21.52 5.35
C GLY A 36 -17.10 -21.61 5.94
N THR A 37 -16.08 -21.86 5.12
CA THR A 37 -14.70 -21.92 5.60
C THR A 37 -14.14 -20.53 5.91
N LEU A 38 -14.55 -19.52 5.14
CA LEU A 38 -14.17 -18.14 5.38
C LEU A 38 -15.37 -17.33 5.81
N GLN A 39 -15.23 -16.66 6.95
CA GLN A 39 -16.19 -15.63 7.36
C GLN A 39 -15.93 -14.37 6.53
N PHE A 40 -16.98 -13.64 6.22
CA PHE A 40 -16.83 -12.42 5.44
C PHE A 40 -17.84 -11.38 5.88
N ARG A 41 -17.49 -10.11 5.62
CA ARG A 41 -18.38 -8.97 5.82
C ARG A 41 -18.30 -8.12 4.57
N GLN A 42 -19.45 -7.62 4.12
CA GLN A 42 -19.46 -6.66 3.03
C GLN A 42 -19.08 -5.29 3.57
N SER A 43 -18.26 -4.58 2.80
CA SER A 43 -17.86 -3.22 3.13
C SER A 43 -17.73 -2.44 1.82
N SER A 44 -17.47 -1.15 1.90
CA SER A 44 -17.27 -0.35 0.70
C SER A 44 -16.16 0.67 0.93
N ALA A 45 -15.41 0.94 -0.13
CA ALA A 45 -14.37 1.96 -0.13
C ALA A 45 -14.61 2.85 -1.35
N HIS A 46 -14.80 4.14 -1.11
CA HIS A 46 -15.05 5.12 -2.18
C HIS A 46 -16.22 4.72 -3.08
N GLY A 47 -17.27 4.13 -2.48
CA GLY A 47 -18.44 3.69 -3.22
C GLY A 47 -18.32 2.32 -3.88
N ASN A 48 -17.17 1.68 -3.80
CA ASN A 48 -16.95 0.36 -4.39
C ASN A 48 -17.08 -0.73 -3.33
N PRO A 49 -17.99 -1.71 -3.53
CA PRO A 49 -18.16 -2.78 -2.55
C PRO A 49 -16.97 -3.76 -2.60
N TYR A 50 -16.64 -4.29 -1.44
CA TYR A 50 -15.65 -5.35 -1.33
C TYR A 50 -16.00 -6.25 -0.14
N TYR A 51 -15.36 -7.43 -0.09
CA TYR A 51 -15.53 -8.34 1.03
C TYR A 51 -14.33 -8.23 1.96
N LYS A 52 -14.63 -8.15 3.24
CA LYS A 52 -13.62 -8.11 4.30
C LYS A 52 -13.50 -9.52 4.88
N LEU A 53 -12.29 -10.02 4.98
CA LEU A 53 -12.01 -11.38 5.42
C LEU A 53 -11.08 -11.35 6.62
N LEU A 54 -11.10 -12.43 7.42
CA LEU A 54 -10.16 -12.57 8.54
C LEU A 54 -8.83 -13.14 8.03
N ARG A 55 -7.75 -12.46 8.35
CA ARG A 55 -6.41 -12.85 7.89
C ARG A 55 -6.05 -14.27 8.30
N VAL A 56 -6.33 -14.64 9.54
CA VAL A 56 -6.00 -16.00 10.05
C VAL A 56 -6.68 -17.09 9.23
N GLU A 57 -7.91 -16.86 8.81
CA GLU A 57 -8.65 -17.81 7.99
C GLU A 57 -8.14 -17.86 6.56
N VAL A 58 -7.80 -16.71 6.01
CA VAL A 58 -7.22 -16.61 4.67
C VAL A 58 -5.87 -17.35 4.62
N GLU A 59 -5.04 -17.12 5.61
CA GLU A 59 -3.74 -17.77 5.70
C GLU A 59 -3.89 -19.28 5.82
N ALA A 60 -4.80 -19.75 6.67
CA ALA A 60 -5.06 -21.18 6.82
C ALA A 60 -5.51 -21.81 5.50
N LEU A 61 -6.39 -21.12 4.77
CA LEU A 61 -6.85 -21.60 3.47
C LEU A 61 -5.71 -21.70 2.46
N ALA A 62 -4.88 -20.66 2.41
CA ALA A 62 -3.75 -20.64 1.48
C ALA A 62 -2.77 -21.77 1.79
N LEU A 63 -2.47 -22.00 3.06
CA LEU A 63 -1.58 -23.07 3.47
C LEU A 63 -2.16 -24.45 3.11
N GLU A 64 -3.47 -24.62 3.28
CA GLU A 64 -4.13 -25.86 2.90
C GLU A 64 -4.09 -26.10 1.39
N LEU A 65 -4.33 -25.08 0.59
CA LEU A 65 -4.42 -25.24 -0.87
C LEU A 65 -3.05 -25.29 -1.54
N TYR A 66 -2.08 -24.52 -1.06
CA TYR A 66 -0.82 -24.33 -1.78
C TYR A 66 0.42 -24.74 -1.00
N GLY A 67 0.30 -24.91 0.32
CA GLY A 67 1.43 -25.33 1.17
C GLY A 67 2.27 -24.17 1.66
N THR A 68 3.10 -24.45 2.66
CA THR A 68 3.89 -23.45 3.36
C THR A 68 4.89 -22.75 2.44
N ALA A 69 5.64 -23.51 1.64
CA ALA A 69 6.68 -22.94 0.79
C ALA A 69 6.11 -21.96 -0.23
N ALA A 70 5.00 -22.34 -0.88
CA ALA A 70 4.37 -21.49 -1.88
C ALA A 70 3.80 -20.21 -1.25
N VAL A 71 3.18 -20.33 -0.08
CA VAL A 71 2.62 -19.17 0.62
C VAL A 71 3.72 -18.23 1.09
N ASP A 72 4.81 -18.77 1.65
CA ASP A 72 5.93 -17.96 2.10
C ASP A 72 6.56 -17.18 0.93
N GLU A 73 6.74 -17.84 -0.21
CA GLU A 73 7.29 -17.18 -1.40
C GLU A 73 6.36 -16.08 -1.90
N GLN A 74 5.06 -16.35 -1.94
CA GLN A 74 4.08 -15.36 -2.38
C GLN A 74 4.07 -14.14 -1.47
N ARG A 75 4.11 -14.36 -0.17
CA ARG A 75 4.13 -13.26 0.80
C ARG A 75 5.43 -12.46 0.70
N PHE A 76 6.55 -13.14 0.49
CA PHE A 76 7.83 -12.47 0.29
C PHE A 76 7.77 -11.57 -0.94
N GLN A 77 7.29 -12.07 -2.06
CA GLN A 77 7.19 -11.29 -3.28
C GLN A 77 6.22 -10.12 -3.12
N HIS A 78 5.13 -10.32 -2.41
CA HIS A 78 4.16 -9.26 -2.14
C HIS A 78 4.79 -8.14 -1.31
N GLN A 79 5.49 -8.49 -0.24
CA GLN A 79 6.17 -7.51 0.61
C GLN A 79 7.25 -6.76 -0.16
N LEU A 80 8.00 -7.47 -0.98
CA LEU A 80 9.05 -6.86 -1.80
C LEU A 80 8.45 -5.83 -2.76
N ARG A 81 7.34 -6.18 -3.43
CA ARG A 81 6.67 -5.24 -4.32
C ARG A 81 6.16 -4.00 -3.58
N GLN A 82 5.67 -4.16 -2.35
CA GLN A 82 5.22 -3.02 -1.55
C GLN A 82 6.39 -2.09 -1.21
N ILE A 83 7.51 -2.66 -0.81
CA ILE A 83 8.72 -1.89 -0.50
C ILE A 83 9.21 -1.16 -1.75
N ASP A 84 9.24 -1.84 -2.88
CA ASP A 84 9.67 -1.23 -4.14
C ASP A 84 8.77 -0.05 -4.54
N ARG A 85 7.47 -0.18 -4.33
CA ARG A 85 6.54 0.93 -4.59
C ARG A 85 6.81 2.13 -3.68
N GLU A 86 7.11 1.87 -2.41
CA GLU A 86 7.47 2.94 -1.47
C GLU A 86 8.78 3.62 -1.88
N ILE A 87 9.78 2.84 -2.24
CA ILE A 87 11.06 3.38 -2.71
C ILE A 87 10.82 4.30 -3.91
N ASN A 88 10.06 3.83 -4.88
CA ASN A 88 9.77 4.62 -6.09
C ASN A 88 8.98 5.88 -5.76
N SER A 89 8.04 5.81 -4.84
CA SER A 89 7.28 6.95 -4.39
C SER A 89 8.19 8.00 -3.74
N HIS A 90 9.09 7.57 -2.87
CA HIS A 90 10.04 8.47 -2.22
C HIS A 90 11.03 9.06 -3.22
N LYS A 91 11.47 8.28 -4.20
CA LYS A 91 12.34 8.79 -5.27
C LYS A 91 11.67 9.92 -6.06
N ARG A 92 10.38 9.75 -6.38
CA ARG A 92 9.62 10.79 -7.09
C ARG A 92 9.50 12.05 -6.24
N LYS A 93 9.23 11.90 -4.94
CA LYS A 93 9.16 13.04 -4.01
C LYS A 93 10.50 13.75 -3.92
N LEU A 94 11.58 12.98 -3.84
CA LEU A 94 12.92 13.54 -3.78
C LEU A 94 13.23 14.33 -5.04
N THR A 95 12.91 13.78 -6.20
CA THR A 95 13.11 14.47 -7.48
C THR A 95 12.33 15.78 -7.52
N ALA A 96 11.07 15.77 -7.09
CA ALA A 96 10.22 16.96 -7.07
C ALA A 96 10.80 18.03 -6.12
N LEU A 97 11.25 17.61 -4.94
CA LEU A 97 11.84 18.55 -3.98
C LEU A 97 13.15 19.14 -4.50
N ASN A 98 13.98 18.33 -5.13
CA ASN A 98 15.22 18.83 -5.74
C ASN A 98 14.94 19.86 -6.83
N LYS A 99 13.90 19.63 -7.62
CA LYS A 99 13.48 20.58 -8.64
C LYS A 99 13.02 21.89 -8.00
N GLN A 100 12.20 21.80 -6.96
CA GLN A 100 11.73 22.98 -6.22
C GLN A 100 12.90 23.76 -5.63
N ARG A 101 13.89 23.04 -5.09
CA ARG A 101 15.08 23.67 -4.53
C ARG A 101 15.86 24.45 -5.59
N ILE A 102 16.06 23.83 -6.74
CA ILE A 102 16.76 24.49 -7.84
C ILE A 102 16.00 25.73 -8.29
N GLU A 103 14.69 25.62 -8.48
CA GLU A 103 13.86 26.75 -8.89
C GLU A 103 13.92 27.89 -7.87
N LEU A 104 13.88 27.55 -6.59
CA LEU A 104 13.95 28.56 -5.54
C LEU A 104 15.30 29.29 -5.55
N VAL A 105 16.40 28.54 -5.67
CA VAL A 105 17.73 29.12 -5.72
C VAL A 105 17.90 29.99 -6.95
N GLU A 106 17.44 29.52 -8.10
CA GLU A 106 17.53 30.31 -9.35
C GLU A 106 16.69 31.58 -9.28
N ALA A 107 15.49 31.49 -8.72
CA ALA A 107 14.66 32.69 -8.56
C ALA A 107 15.29 33.71 -7.63
N HIS A 108 15.89 33.25 -6.55
CA HIS A 108 16.59 34.14 -5.62
C HIS A 108 17.81 34.80 -6.28
N ASN A 109 18.63 34.01 -6.97
CA ASN A 109 19.82 34.51 -7.66
C ASN A 109 19.43 35.50 -8.75
N LYS A 110 18.34 35.26 -9.47
CA LYS A 110 17.85 36.16 -10.48
C LYS A 110 17.45 37.50 -9.89
N ARG A 111 16.77 37.50 -8.74
CA ARG A 111 16.40 38.73 -8.06
C ARG A 111 17.63 39.52 -7.61
N VAL A 112 18.62 38.81 -7.08
CA VAL A 112 19.88 39.43 -6.68
C VAL A 112 20.61 40.04 -7.88
N SER A 113 20.68 39.31 -8.98
CA SER A 113 21.40 39.79 -10.17
C SER A 113 20.68 40.91 -10.93
N THR A 114 19.33 41.00 -10.77
CA THR A 114 18.59 42.10 -11.40
C THR A 114 18.62 43.40 -10.62
N GLY A 115 19.27 43.40 -9.47
CA GLY A 115 19.43 44.61 -8.68
C GLY A 115 18.35 44.91 -7.68
N GLU A 116 17.43 44.01 -7.48
CA GLU A 116 16.38 44.18 -6.46
C GLU A 116 16.95 44.36 -5.06
N ASN A 117 18.11 43.78 -4.82
CA ASN A 117 18.79 43.86 -3.53
C ASN A 117 19.92 44.91 -3.55
N GLU A 118 20.17 45.57 -4.62
CA GLU A 118 21.24 46.56 -4.72
C GLU A 118 21.00 47.77 -3.84
N SER A 119 19.73 48.15 -3.68
CA SER A 119 19.40 49.26 -2.80
C SER A 119 19.79 48.96 -1.34
N ASP A 120 19.69 47.70 -0.93
CA ASP A 120 20.14 47.30 0.38
C ASP A 120 21.66 47.32 0.50
N ALA A 121 22.34 46.94 -0.55
CA ALA A 121 23.80 46.93 -0.57
C ALA A 121 24.38 48.34 -0.54
N LYS A 122 23.65 49.34 -1.00
CA LYS A 122 24.08 50.72 -0.99
C LYS A 122 23.91 51.38 0.36
N THR A 123 23.11 50.80 1.21
CA THR A 123 22.92 51.35 2.54
C THR A 123 23.96 50.77 3.48
#